data_241c355fcc8c62d0b03015491e1cd3bc
#
_entry.id   241c355fcc8c62d0b03015491e1cd3bc
#
_cell.length_a   1.000
_cell.length_b   1.000
_cell.length_c   1.000
_cell.angle_alpha   90.00
_cell.angle_beta   90.00
_cell.angle_gamma   90.00
#
_symmetry.space_group_name_H-M   'P 1'
#
loop_
_entity.id
_entity.type
_entity.pdbx_description
1 polymer ?
#
loop_
_entity_poly.entity_id
_entity_poly.type
_entity_poly.pdbx_seq_one_letter_code
_entity_poly.pdbx_strand_id
1 'polypeptide(L)'
;DYTAICERLSADENLKTACSEYPGIRILKQDEWETLCSFIISQNNNIPRIKGIIGRLCENFGDKLPGGGYSFPSAEKLASLEPDDLAPLRAGFRNKYIIDAARKVAGGEVNLSALRNASDDEVRESLLKIKGVGAKVAECTLLFGFGRVDAFPIDVWVRRVVGELYPNGLPECMDGVRGIAQQYLFHWRRHLEEDEKKNAG
;
A
#
# COMPACT_ATOMS: atom_id res chain seq x y z
N ASP A 1 -16.34 12.11 4.07
CA ASP A 1 -16.12 13.52 3.71
C ASP A 1 -14.74 13.98 4.19
N TYR A 2 -13.84 14.32 3.25
CA TYR A 2 -12.48 14.74 3.58
C TYR A 2 -12.39 16.12 4.23
N THR A 3 -13.37 16.99 4.00
CA THR A 3 -13.44 18.30 4.67
C THR A 3 -13.63 18.10 6.17
N ALA A 4 -14.63 17.32 6.56
CA ALA A 4 -14.88 16.99 7.97
C ALA A 4 -13.71 16.25 8.62
N ILE A 5 -13.02 15.38 7.87
CA ILE A 5 -11.80 14.71 8.37
C ILE A 5 -10.70 15.73 8.63
N CYS A 6 -10.43 16.64 7.70
CA CYS A 6 -9.39 17.67 7.88
C CYS A 6 -9.75 18.64 9.03
N GLU A 7 -11.02 19.01 9.19
CA GLU A 7 -11.48 19.81 10.33
C GLU A 7 -11.16 19.09 11.66
N ARG A 8 -11.49 17.81 11.76
CA ARG A 8 -11.18 17.01 12.96
C ARG A 8 -9.68 16.87 13.20
N LEU A 9 -8.90 16.59 12.16
CA LEU A 9 -7.44 16.46 12.23
C LEU A 9 -6.77 17.78 12.63
N SER A 10 -7.41 18.93 12.39
CA SER A 10 -6.91 20.26 12.76
C SER A 10 -6.87 20.53 14.29
N ALA A 11 -7.33 19.60 15.11
CA ALA A 11 -7.09 19.62 16.54
C ALA A 11 -5.61 19.39 16.91
N ASP A 12 -4.81 18.82 16.01
CA ASP A 12 -3.36 18.68 16.12
C ASP A 12 -2.67 19.67 15.18
N GLU A 13 -1.67 20.42 15.66
CA GLU A 13 -1.04 21.50 14.89
C GLU A 13 -0.24 20.97 13.67
N ASN A 14 0.38 19.79 13.74
CA ASN A 14 1.10 19.21 12.62
C ASN A 14 0.13 18.78 11.52
N LEU A 15 -0.96 18.12 11.90
CA LEU A 15 -2.01 17.68 10.97
C LEU A 15 -2.78 18.86 10.38
N LYS A 16 -3.05 19.91 11.17
CA LYS A 16 -3.64 21.15 10.71
C LYS A 16 -2.80 21.79 9.59
N THR A 17 -1.49 21.88 9.82
CA THR A 17 -0.55 22.40 8.83
C THR A 17 -0.56 21.52 7.57
N ALA A 18 -0.43 20.20 7.72
CA ALA A 18 -0.41 19.27 6.61
C ALA A 18 -1.70 19.29 5.78
N CYS A 19 -2.88 19.35 6.42
CA CYS A 19 -4.16 19.45 5.75
C CYS A 19 -4.35 20.80 5.03
N SER A 20 -3.86 21.88 5.63
CA SER A 20 -3.96 23.23 5.06
C SER A 20 -3.07 23.41 3.83
N GLU A 21 -1.84 22.90 3.87
CA GLU A 21 -0.89 23.00 2.75
C GLU A 21 -1.26 22.06 1.59
N TYR A 22 -1.86 20.91 1.89
CA TYR A 22 -2.17 19.87 0.87
C TYR A 22 -3.64 19.42 0.88
N PRO A 23 -4.61 20.31 0.70
CA PRO A 23 -6.04 19.99 0.87
C PRO A 23 -6.59 18.98 -0.14
N GLY A 24 -5.81 18.68 -1.19
CA GLY A 24 -6.20 17.79 -2.29
C GLY A 24 -5.86 16.32 -2.12
N ILE A 25 -5.20 15.90 -1.03
CA ILE A 25 -4.82 14.49 -0.83
C ILE A 25 -6.07 13.62 -0.69
N ARG A 26 -6.09 12.52 -1.44
CA ARG A 26 -7.15 11.51 -1.41
C ARG A 26 -6.55 10.11 -1.50
N ILE A 27 -7.02 9.19 -0.67
CA ILE A 27 -6.70 7.77 -0.81
C ILE A 27 -7.63 7.18 -1.87
N LEU A 28 -7.03 6.63 -2.93
CA LEU A 28 -7.78 5.92 -3.96
C LEU A 28 -7.93 4.46 -3.54
N LYS A 29 -9.18 3.98 -3.51
CA LYS A 29 -9.44 2.55 -3.36
C LYS A 29 -9.08 1.85 -4.67
N GLN A 30 -8.22 0.85 -4.57
CA GLN A 30 -7.70 0.06 -5.68
C GLN A 30 -8.24 -1.37 -5.62
N ASP A 31 -7.97 -2.17 -6.64
CA ASP A 31 -8.24 -3.61 -6.62
C ASP A 31 -7.38 -4.30 -5.55
N GLU A 32 -7.99 -5.20 -4.78
CA GLU A 32 -7.33 -5.84 -3.63
C GLU A 32 -6.18 -6.75 -4.06
N TRP A 33 -6.34 -7.47 -5.18
CA TRP A 33 -5.32 -8.39 -5.69
C TRP A 33 -4.13 -7.63 -6.27
N GLU A 34 -4.38 -6.64 -7.11
CA GLU A 34 -3.33 -5.77 -7.67
C GLU A 34 -2.58 -5.03 -6.56
N THR A 35 -3.29 -4.52 -5.55
CA THR A 35 -2.70 -3.85 -4.39
C THR A 35 -1.78 -4.79 -3.61
N LEU A 36 -2.24 -5.99 -3.27
CA LEU A 36 -1.46 -6.99 -2.56
C LEU A 36 -0.16 -7.31 -3.30
N CYS A 37 -0.24 -7.63 -4.59
CA CYS A 37 0.93 -7.91 -5.42
C CYS A 37 1.88 -6.73 -5.51
N SER A 38 1.36 -5.52 -5.70
CA SER A 38 2.16 -4.29 -5.79
C SER A 38 2.92 -4.02 -4.50
N PHE A 39 2.32 -4.26 -3.34
CA PHE A 39 3.02 -4.11 -2.06
C PHE A 39 3.99 -5.27 -1.76
N ILE A 40 3.74 -6.48 -2.23
CA ILE A 40 4.75 -7.55 -2.24
C ILE A 40 5.97 -7.12 -3.08
N ILE A 41 5.76 -6.56 -4.26
CA ILE A 41 6.82 -6.06 -5.14
C ILE A 41 7.55 -4.86 -4.52
N SER A 42 6.88 -4.05 -3.74
CA SER A 42 7.43 -2.84 -3.14
C SER A 42 8.46 -3.09 -2.04
N GLN A 43 8.52 -4.29 -1.47
CA GLN A 43 9.41 -4.61 -0.35
C GLN A 43 10.88 -4.42 -0.74
N ASN A 44 11.64 -3.64 0.06
CA ASN A 44 13.05 -3.33 -0.18
C ASN A 44 13.30 -2.91 -1.64
N ASN A 45 12.55 -1.93 -2.12
CA ASN A 45 12.55 -1.52 -3.53
C ASN A 45 12.37 -0.01 -3.66
N ASN A 46 12.49 0.53 -4.87
CA ASN A 46 12.23 1.93 -5.18
C ASN A 46 11.14 2.07 -6.26
N ILE A 47 10.50 3.23 -6.31
CA ILE A 47 9.34 3.47 -7.18
C ILE A 47 9.62 3.18 -8.67
N PRO A 48 10.74 3.65 -9.29
CA PRO A 48 11.01 3.34 -10.69
C PRO A 48 11.11 1.84 -10.96
N ARG A 49 11.78 1.09 -10.07
CA ARG A 49 11.91 -0.35 -10.22
C ARG A 49 10.59 -1.09 -9.98
N ILE A 50 9.79 -0.65 -9.00
CA ILE A 50 8.44 -1.19 -8.74
C ILE A 50 7.57 -1.05 -10.00
N LYS A 51 7.49 0.16 -10.57
CA LYS A 51 6.74 0.43 -11.81
C LYS A 51 7.21 -0.45 -12.97
N GLY A 52 8.52 -0.60 -13.14
CA GLY A 52 9.08 -1.46 -14.19
C GLY A 52 8.78 -2.95 -13.99
N ILE A 53 8.72 -3.44 -12.74
CA ILE A 53 8.33 -4.82 -12.45
C ILE A 53 6.85 -5.04 -12.75
N ILE A 54 5.98 -4.13 -12.29
CA ILE A 54 4.53 -4.20 -12.54
C ILE A 54 4.24 -4.12 -14.06
N GLY A 55 4.91 -3.21 -14.77
CA GLY A 55 4.76 -3.12 -16.24
C GLY A 55 5.10 -4.45 -16.92
N ARG A 56 6.24 -5.05 -16.60
CA ARG A 56 6.62 -6.37 -17.14
C ARG A 56 5.67 -7.50 -16.71
N LEU A 57 5.09 -7.42 -15.50
CA LEU A 57 4.11 -8.38 -15.04
C LEU A 57 2.86 -8.32 -15.93
N CYS A 58 2.34 -7.12 -16.19
CA CYS A 58 1.20 -6.92 -17.09
C CYS A 58 1.54 -7.34 -18.54
N GLU A 59 2.67 -6.91 -19.08
CA GLU A 59 3.10 -7.21 -20.46
C GLU A 59 3.29 -8.71 -20.72
N ASN A 60 3.86 -9.46 -19.77
CA ASN A 60 4.15 -10.87 -19.97
C ASN A 60 2.97 -11.78 -19.60
N PHE A 61 2.11 -11.37 -18.67
CA PHE A 61 1.09 -12.24 -18.09
C PHE A 61 -0.31 -11.61 -18.06
N GLY A 62 -0.49 -10.35 -18.41
CA GLY A 62 -1.78 -9.70 -18.55
C GLY A 62 -2.44 -9.97 -19.91
N ASP A 63 -3.72 -9.61 -20.03
CA ASP A 63 -4.45 -9.69 -21.29
C ASP A 63 -4.37 -8.34 -22.01
N LYS A 64 -4.23 -8.38 -23.34
CA LYS A 64 -4.15 -7.15 -24.15
C LYS A 64 -5.47 -6.39 -24.10
N LEU A 65 -5.40 -5.11 -23.78
CA LEU A 65 -6.57 -4.25 -23.68
C LEU A 65 -6.92 -3.61 -25.03
N PRO A 66 -8.21 -3.39 -25.36
CA PRO A 66 -8.65 -2.78 -26.63
C PRO A 66 -8.05 -1.40 -26.88
N GLY A 67 -7.79 -0.61 -25.82
CA GLY A 67 -7.20 0.73 -25.88
C GLY A 67 -5.66 0.75 -25.87
N GLY A 68 -5.03 -0.42 -25.95
CA GLY A 68 -3.57 -0.58 -25.80
C GLY A 68 -3.17 -0.85 -24.34
N GLY A 69 -1.97 -1.41 -24.16
CA GLY A 69 -1.49 -1.88 -22.87
C GLY A 69 -2.04 -3.25 -22.47
N TYR A 70 -1.86 -3.63 -21.21
CA TYR A 70 -2.20 -4.94 -20.69
C TYR A 70 -2.86 -4.83 -19.32
N SER A 71 -3.82 -5.72 -19.03
CA SER A 71 -4.43 -5.83 -17.71
C SER A 71 -3.41 -6.33 -16.67
N PHE A 72 -3.71 -6.12 -15.40
CA PHE A 72 -3.02 -6.86 -14.35
C PHE A 72 -3.43 -8.35 -14.43
N PRO A 73 -2.50 -9.32 -14.35
CA PRO A 73 -2.84 -10.74 -14.44
C PRO A 73 -3.62 -11.21 -13.23
N SER A 74 -4.60 -12.09 -13.44
CA SER A 74 -5.40 -12.66 -12.35
C SER A 74 -4.58 -13.58 -11.45
N ALA A 75 -5.10 -13.84 -10.25
CA ALA A 75 -4.47 -14.78 -9.32
C ALA A 75 -4.43 -16.20 -9.90
N GLU A 76 -5.50 -16.65 -10.59
CA GLU A 76 -5.58 -17.96 -11.21
C GLU A 76 -4.50 -18.13 -12.27
N LYS A 77 -4.27 -17.10 -13.09
CA LYS A 77 -3.24 -17.14 -14.14
C LYS A 77 -1.84 -17.26 -13.54
N LEU A 78 -1.53 -16.50 -12.50
CA LEU A 78 -0.23 -16.57 -11.84
C LEU A 78 -0.07 -17.84 -10.99
N ALA A 79 -1.14 -18.39 -10.43
CA ALA A 79 -1.10 -19.61 -9.63
C ALA A 79 -0.67 -20.85 -10.43
N SER A 80 -0.91 -20.85 -11.75
CA SER A 80 -0.52 -21.93 -12.66
C SER A 80 0.98 -21.92 -13.02
N LEU A 81 1.71 -20.88 -12.62
CA LEU A 81 3.12 -20.69 -12.94
C LEU A 81 4.04 -21.12 -11.79
N GLU A 82 5.31 -21.36 -12.14
CA GLU A 82 6.37 -21.53 -11.16
C GLU A 82 7.15 -20.21 -10.95
N PRO A 83 7.85 -20.04 -9.82
CA PRO A 83 8.62 -18.81 -9.56
C PRO A 83 9.64 -18.48 -10.66
N ASP A 84 10.18 -19.49 -11.35
CA ASP A 84 11.18 -19.30 -12.42
C ASP A 84 10.53 -18.76 -13.70
N ASP A 85 9.25 -19.01 -13.95
CA ASP A 85 8.51 -18.42 -15.07
C ASP A 85 8.40 -16.91 -14.95
N LEU A 86 8.52 -16.36 -13.72
CA LEU A 86 8.53 -14.94 -13.45
C LEU A 86 9.93 -14.29 -13.62
N ALA A 87 10.93 -15.00 -14.12
CA ALA A 87 12.27 -14.47 -14.37
C ALA A 87 12.28 -13.18 -15.22
N PRO A 88 11.44 -13.02 -16.26
CA PRO A 88 11.35 -11.79 -17.05
C PRO A 88 11.04 -10.54 -16.23
N LEU A 89 10.37 -10.67 -15.08
CA LEU A 89 10.02 -9.54 -14.20
C LEU A 89 11.23 -8.90 -13.55
N ARG A 90 12.33 -9.65 -13.37
CA ARG A 90 13.52 -9.23 -12.62
C ARG A 90 13.18 -8.80 -11.19
N ALA A 91 12.16 -9.45 -10.57
CA ALA A 91 11.68 -9.14 -9.24
C ALA A 91 12.49 -9.83 -8.13
N GLY A 92 13.40 -10.74 -8.49
CA GLY A 92 14.27 -11.46 -7.56
C GLY A 92 13.47 -12.36 -6.61
N PHE A 93 13.79 -12.34 -5.33
CA PHE A 93 13.14 -13.19 -4.32
C PHE A 93 11.61 -13.03 -4.24
N ARG A 94 11.06 -11.93 -4.78
CA ARG A 94 9.63 -11.62 -4.75
C ARG A 94 8.81 -12.53 -5.66
N ASN A 95 9.45 -13.16 -6.67
CA ASN A 95 8.76 -14.14 -7.53
C ASN A 95 8.08 -15.22 -6.70
N LYS A 96 8.78 -15.76 -5.69
CA LYS A 96 8.24 -16.79 -4.79
C LYS A 96 7.04 -16.30 -3.99
N TYR A 97 7.03 -15.03 -3.59
CA TYR A 97 5.96 -14.43 -2.81
C TYR A 97 4.74 -14.13 -3.66
N ILE A 98 4.94 -13.69 -4.92
CA ILE A 98 3.86 -13.47 -5.88
C ILE A 98 3.15 -14.80 -6.20
N ILE A 99 3.91 -15.87 -6.45
CA ILE A 99 3.33 -17.19 -6.73
C ILE A 99 2.62 -17.77 -5.51
N ASP A 100 3.20 -17.63 -4.30
CA ASP A 100 2.53 -18.08 -3.06
C ASP A 100 1.21 -17.33 -2.84
N ALA A 101 1.21 -15.99 -3.02
CA ALA A 101 0.01 -15.18 -2.94
C ALA A 101 -1.04 -15.63 -3.97
N ALA A 102 -0.62 -15.82 -5.23
CA ALA A 102 -1.51 -16.23 -6.31
C ALA A 102 -2.16 -17.61 -6.01
N ARG A 103 -1.38 -18.59 -5.58
CA ARG A 103 -1.88 -19.94 -5.25
C ARG A 103 -2.86 -19.90 -4.07
N LYS A 104 -2.60 -19.11 -3.04
CA LYS A 104 -3.50 -18.99 -1.88
C LYS A 104 -4.78 -18.25 -2.18
N VAL A 105 -4.71 -17.21 -3.01
CA VAL A 105 -5.91 -16.48 -3.46
C VAL A 105 -6.75 -17.33 -4.41
N ALA A 106 -6.15 -17.90 -5.45
CA ALA A 106 -6.85 -18.75 -6.42
C ALA A 106 -7.40 -20.05 -5.77
N GLY A 107 -6.66 -20.62 -4.80
CA GLY A 107 -7.08 -21.80 -4.04
C GLY A 107 -8.12 -21.52 -2.96
N GLY A 108 -8.49 -20.26 -2.71
CA GLY A 108 -9.49 -19.86 -1.73
C GLY A 108 -9.02 -19.87 -0.26
N GLU A 109 -7.74 -20.17 0.01
CA GLU A 109 -7.17 -20.05 1.36
C GLU A 109 -7.19 -18.60 1.85
N VAL A 110 -6.97 -17.65 0.93
CA VAL A 110 -7.12 -16.21 1.14
C VAL A 110 -8.22 -15.70 0.21
N ASN A 111 -9.44 -15.68 0.67
CA ASN A 111 -10.60 -15.24 -0.12
C ASN A 111 -10.78 -13.72 -0.03
N LEU A 112 -10.15 -12.97 -0.94
CA LEU A 112 -10.20 -11.50 -0.96
C LEU A 112 -11.63 -10.96 -1.02
N SER A 113 -12.53 -11.61 -1.74
CA SER A 113 -13.94 -11.18 -1.84
C SER A 113 -14.68 -11.32 -0.51
N ALA A 114 -14.48 -12.42 0.21
CA ALA A 114 -15.06 -12.62 1.55
C ALA A 114 -14.50 -11.62 2.56
N LEU A 115 -13.21 -11.29 2.46
CA LEU A 115 -12.52 -10.36 3.35
C LEU A 115 -13.03 -8.92 3.23
N ARG A 116 -13.75 -8.54 2.20
CA ARG A 116 -14.40 -7.21 2.10
C ARG A 116 -15.35 -6.93 3.25
N ASN A 117 -15.99 -7.95 3.79
CA ASN A 117 -16.98 -7.85 4.86
C ASN A 117 -16.45 -8.33 6.23
N ALA A 118 -15.19 -8.77 6.28
CA ALA A 118 -14.53 -9.22 7.49
C ALA A 118 -14.03 -8.04 8.34
N SER A 119 -13.71 -8.28 9.60
CA SER A 119 -13.02 -7.32 10.46
C SER A 119 -11.59 -7.07 9.98
N ASP A 120 -11.01 -5.95 10.36
CA ASP A 120 -9.63 -5.63 9.99
C ASP A 120 -8.63 -6.66 10.51
N ASP A 121 -8.89 -7.26 11.69
CA ASP A 121 -8.04 -8.30 12.27
C ASP A 121 -8.12 -9.59 11.47
N GLU A 122 -9.31 -10.03 11.05
CA GLU A 122 -9.48 -11.19 10.16
C GLU A 122 -8.78 -10.98 8.81
N VAL A 123 -8.83 -9.77 8.25
CA VAL A 123 -8.09 -9.43 7.03
C VAL A 123 -6.59 -9.53 7.26
N ARG A 124 -6.07 -8.96 8.36
CA ARG A 124 -4.64 -9.06 8.72
C ARG A 124 -4.18 -10.50 8.85
N GLU A 125 -4.89 -11.28 9.67
CA GLU A 125 -4.58 -12.70 9.88
C GLU A 125 -4.57 -13.50 8.58
N SER A 126 -5.55 -13.25 7.70
CA SER A 126 -5.63 -13.91 6.41
C SER A 126 -4.46 -13.54 5.49
N LEU A 127 -4.12 -12.26 5.39
CA LEU A 127 -3.01 -11.77 4.56
C LEU A 127 -1.65 -12.26 5.07
N LEU A 128 -1.46 -12.36 6.38
CA LEU A 128 -0.23 -12.86 7.00
C LEU A 128 0.05 -14.34 6.72
N LYS A 129 -0.92 -15.12 6.26
CA LYS A 129 -0.71 -16.49 5.78
C LYS A 129 0.15 -16.54 4.51
N ILE A 130 0.18 -15.46 3.73
CA ILE A 130 0.93 -15.39 2.48
C ILE A 130 2.41 -15.22 2.77
N LYS A 131 3.24 -16.06 2.16
CA LYS A 131 4.69 -16.01 2.34
C LYS A 131 5.26 -14.66 1.90
N GLY A 132 6.00 -14.03 2.80
CA GLY A 132 6.62 -12.72 2.55
C GLY A 132 5.68 -11.54 2.78
N VAL A 133 4.43 -11.75 3.18
CA VAL A 133 3.54 -10.68 3.65
C VAL A 133 3.76 -10.51 5.16
N GLY A 134 4.26 -9.36 5.55
CA GLY A 134 4.37 -8.93 6.93
C GLY A 134 3.37 -7.81 7.26
N ALA A 135 3.39 -7.33 8.51
CA ALA A 135 2.46 -6.31 8.99
C ALA A 135 2.36 -5.09 8.05
N LYS A 136 3.49 -4.57 7.55
CA LYS A 136 3.50 -3.40 6.63
C LYS A 136 2.74 -3.66 5.34
N VAL A 137 2.91 -4.84 4.71
CA VAL A 137 2.22 -5.18 3.46
C VAL A 137 0.74 -5.40 3.73
N ALA A 138 0.38 -6.06 4.83
CA ALA A 138 -1.01 -6.25 5.24
C ALA A 138 -1.72 -4.90 5.47
N GLU A 139 -1.12 -3.99 6.23
CA GLU A 139 -1.66 -2.64 6.47
C GLU A 139 -1.82 -1.82 5.17
N CYS A 140 -0.84 -1.89 4.26
CA CYS A 140 -0.96 -1.24 2.96
C CYS A 140 -2.12 -1.83 2.15
N THR A 141 -2.30 -3.15 2.16
CA THR A 141 -3.40 -3.82 1.45
C THR A 141 -4.75 -3.45 2.07
N LEU A 142 -4.84 -3.38 3.41
CA LEU A 142 -6.02 -2.88 4.11
C LEU A 142 -6.37 -1.45 3.67
N LEU A 143 -5.40 -0.54 3.73
CA LEU A 143 -5.62 0.87 3.44
C LEU A 143 -6.03 1.10 1.97
N PHE A 144 -5.24 0.60 1.02
CA PHE A 144 -5.38 0.94 -0.39
C PHE A 144 -6.25 -0.05 -1.18
N GLY A 145 -6.28 -1.33 -0.82
CA GLY A 145 -7.10 -2.36 -1.45
C GLY A 145 -8.49 -2.43 -0.83
N PHE A 146 -8.57 -2.65 0.47
CA PHE A 146 -9.86 -2.78 1.15
C PHE A 146 -10.51 -1.44 1.52
N GLY A 147 -9.77 -0.31 1.43
CA GLY A 147 -10.28 1.03 1.77
C GLY A 147 -10.51 1.22 3.27
N ARG A 148 -9.75 0.49 4.12
CA ARG A 148 -9.81 0.59 5.57
C ARG A 148 -8.98 1.78 6.04
N VAL A 149 -9.62 2.95 6.09
CA VAL A 149 -8.94 4.24 6.28
C VAL A 149 -8.29 4.44 7.65
N ASP A 150 -8.53 3.54 8.59
CA ASP A 150 -7.84 3.50 9.89
C ASP A 150 -6.60 2.60 9.89
N ALA A 151 -6.36 1.82 8.85
CA ALA A 151 -5.14 1.04 8.70
C ALA A 151 -3.92 1.97 8.63
N PHE A 152 -2.86 1.62 9.38
CA PHE A 152 -1.71 2.50 9.58
C PHE A 152 -0.40 1.79 9.20
N PRO A 153 -0.04 1.76 7.91
CA PRO A 153 1.19 1.11 7.45
C PRO A 153 2.43 1.81 8.01
N ILE A 154 3.23 1.13 8.80
CA ILE A 154 4.47 1.67 9.37
C ILE A 154 5.67 1.13 8.59
N ASP A 155 6.30 1.99 7.80
CA ASP A 155 7.62 1.77 7.24
C ASP A 155 8.70 2.49 8.06
N VAL A 156 9.94 2.41 7.62
CA VAL A 156 11.08 3.05 8.30
C VAL A 156 10.91 4.58 8.37
N TRP A 157 10.38 5.18 7.31
CA TRP A 157 10.18 6.62 7.23
C TRP A 157 9.03 7.08 8.14
N VAL A 158 7.88 6.42 8.07
CA VAL A 158 6.72 6.71 8.94
C VAL A 158 7.09 6.54 10.41
N ARG A 159 7.84 5.49 10.74
CA ARG A 159 8.30 5.26 12.12
C ARG A 159 9.15 6.42 12.63
N ARG A 160 10.06 6.95 11.80
CA ARG A 160 10.88 8.12 12.16
C ARG A 160 10.00 9.34 12.41
N VAL A 161 9.14 9.70 11.45
CA VAL A 161 8.28 10.89 11.55
C VAL A 161 7.33 10.81 12.75
N VAL A 162 6.71 9.65 12.96
CA VAL A 162 5.83 9.45 14.12
C VAL A 162 6.61 9.54 15.43
N GLY A 163 7.81 8.96 15.50
CA GLY A 163 8.67 9.08 16.68
C GLY A 163 9.12 10.50 16.98
N GLU A 164 9.33 11.33 15.95
CA GLU A 164 9.68 12.75 16.10
C GLU A 164 8.48 13.60 16.52
N LEU A 165 7.33 13.44 15.86
CA LEU A 165 6.15 14.30 16.07
C LEU A 165 5.29 13.84 17.24
N TYR A 166 5.21 12.55 17.49
CA TYR A 166 4.30 11.94 18.46
C TYR A 166 4.99 10.91 19.37
N PRO A 167 6.04 11.32 20.13
CA PRO A 167 6.80 10.41 20.99
C PRO A 167 5.95 9.79 22.12
N ASN A 168 4.83 10.44 22.47
CA ASN A 168 3.91 9.98 23.52
C ASN A 168 2.67 9.25 22.99
N GLY A 169 2.63 8.93 21.69
CA GLY A 169 1.51 8.28 21.03
C GLY A 169 0.77 9.19 20.05
N LEU A 170 -0.03 8.58 19.16
CA LEU A 170 -0.80 9.30 18.16
C LEU A 170 -1.93 10.10 18.82
N PRO A 171 -2.25 11.30 18.30
CA PRO A 171 -3.36 12.11 18.84
C PRO A 171 -4.72 11.45 18.54
N GLU A 172 -5.66 11.56 19.48
CA GLU A 172 -7.01 10.98 19.39
C GLU A 172 -7.79 11.46 18.14
N CYS A 173 -7.49 12.65 17.63
CA CYS A 173 -8.13 13.15 16.41
C CYS A 173 -7.86 12.27 15.17
N MET A 174 -6.86 11.40 15.20
CA MET A 174 -6.55 10.44 14.15
C MET A 174 -7.43 9.17 14.20
N ASP A 175 -8.07 8.85 15.32
CA ASP A 175 -8.80 7.59 15.48
C ASP A 175 -9.87 7.39 14.42
N GLY A 176 -9.92 6.19 13.82
CA GLY A 176 -10.83 5.85 12.72
C GLY A 176 -10.41 6.41 11.35
N VAL A 177 -9.36 7.24 11.25
CA VAL A 177 -8.83 7.80 10.00
C VAL A 177 -7.30 7.89 10.00
N ARG A 178 -6.64 7.06 10.81
CA ARG A 178 -5.18 7.08 10.98
C ARG A 178 -4.43 6.97 9.66
N GLY A 179 -4.91 6.15 8.72
CA GLY A 179 -4.30 6.00 7.39
C GLY A 179 -4.41 7.27 6.55
N ILE A 180 -5.52 8.00 6.64
CA ILE A 180 -5.67 9.30 5.96
C ILE A 180 -4.71 10.32 6.57
N ALA A 181 -4.69 10.44 7.90
CA ALA A 181 -3.78 11.33 8.60
C ALA A 181 -2.31 11.05 8.25
N GLN A 182 -1.94 9.74 8.19
CA GLN A 182 -0.61 9.33 7.76
C GLN A 182 -0.24 9.85 6.37
N GLN A 183 -1.16 9.81 5.40
CA GLN A 183 -0.86 10.27 4.04
C GLN A 183 -0.63 11.79 4.00
N TYR A 184 -1.36 12.58 4.79
CA TYR A 184 -1.09 14.01 4.96
C TYR A 184 0.28 14.26 5.57
N LEU A 185 0.60 13.61 6.69
CA LEU A 185 1.91 13.75 7.35
C LEU A 185 3.05 13.28 6.45
N PHE A 186 2.87 12.16 5.74
CA PHE A 186 3.87 11.62 4.83
C PHE A 186 4.18 12.60 3.70
N HIS A 187 3.15 13.15 3.06
CA HIS A 187 3.33 14.09 1.97
C HIS A 187 3.98 15.39 2.43
N TRP A 188 3.46 15.98 3.49
CA TRP A 188 3.95 17.22 4.08
C TRP A 188 5.43 17.14 4.49
N ARG A 189 5.79 16.16 5.33
CA ARG A 189 7.17 16.00 5.82
C ARG A 189 8.17 15.70 4.71
N ARG A 190 7.76 14.95 3.71
CA ARG A 190 8.62 14.64 2.57
C ARG A 190 8.96 15.88 1.76
N HIS A 191 8.01 16.78 1.54
CA HIS A 191 8.26 18.03 0.81
C HIS A 191 9.14 19.00 1.63
N LEU A 192 8.94 19.10 2.94
CA LEU A 192 9.81 19.90 3.78
C LEU A 192 11.29 19.44 3.69
N GLU A 193 11.54 18.13 3.74
CA GLU A 193 12.91 17.59 3.59
C GLU A 193 13.50 17.83 2.19
N GLU A 194 12.68 17.82 1.14
CA GLU A 194 13.12 18.12 -0.22
C GLU A 194 13.49 19.61 -0.38
N ASP A 195 12.72 20.50 0.22
CA ASP A 195 12.98 21.96 0.16
C ASP A 195 14.17 22.36 1.04
N GLU A 196 14.33 21.77 2.21
CA GLU A 196 15.53 21.96 3.04
C GLU A 196 16.81 21.56 2.29
N LYS A 197 16.79 20.43 1.55
CA LYS A 197 17.93 19.98 0.74
C LYS A 197 18.23 20.92 -0.44
N LYS A 198 17.21 21.50 -1.07
CA LYS A 198 17.39 22.47 -2.17
C LYS A 198 17.99 23.80 -1.66
N ASN A 199 17.62 24.20 -0.43
CA ASN A 199 18.09 25.46 0.16
C ASN A 199 19.48 25.34 0.81
N ALA A 200 19.99 24.12 1.02
CA ALA A 200 21.30 23.84 1.62
C ALA A 200 22.40 23.54 0.59
N GLY A 201 22.10 23.52 -0.71
CA GLY A 201 23.05 23.27 -1.82
C GLY A 201 23.17 24.45 -2.75
#